data_96ef25c0ebf3a4ffb839f69afcdb2554
#
_entry.id   96ef25c0ebf3a4ffb839f69afcdb2554
#
_cell.length_a   1.000
_cell.length_b   1.000
_cell.length_c   1.000
_cell.angle_alpha   90.00
_cell.angle_beta   90.00
_cell.angle_gamma   90.00
#
_symmetry.space_group_name_H-M   'P 1'
#
loop_
_entity.id
_entity.type
_entity.pdbx_description
1 polymer ?
#
loop_
_entity_poly.entity_id
_entity_poly.type
_entity_poly.pdbx_seq_one_letter_code
_entity_poly.pdbx_strand_id
1 'polypeptide(L)'
;YQKVSLSEDAKKYNWYSIENEAERKTLETPFYTVVFDENGMIARLYDKKNDREVLKPDQKGNRMVMYEDKPMCFDNWDIDMYYTEKGWEVSNLSRFEWTDLGPLCVSIELERTISNSLIRQTITFYADSAVIRFDTYVDWKEHQHLLKVHFPVDLHTDEATFDIQFGNLTRKIHQNTSWDEARFESCGQKWMDMSEGHYGVSLLNDCKYGHSAIDGVMTL
;
A
#
# COMPACT_ATOMS: atom_id res chain seq x y z
N TYR A 1 -17.11 -22.25 5.10
CA TYR A 1 -17.31 -20.88 4.57
C TYR A 1 -18.71 -20.43 5.00
N GLN A 2 -18.78 -19.59 6.04
CA GLN A 2 -20.03 -18.90 6.36
C GLN A 2 -20.22 -17.77 5.35
N LYS A 3 -21.33 -17.79 4.61
CA LYS A 3 -21.83 -16.61 3.91
C LYS A 3 -22.08 -15.56 4.99
N VAL A 4 -21.20 -14.59 5.13
CA VAL A 4 -21.49 -13.40 5.94
C VAL A 4 -22.57 -12.66 5.17
N SER A 5 -23.82 -12.86 5.55
CA SER A 5 -24.88 -11.93 5.17
C SER A 5 -24.48 -10.61 5.85
N LEU A 6 -24.19 -9.58 5.05
CA LEU A 6 -24.10 -8.21 5.55
C LEU A 6 -25.31 -7.99 6.47
N SER A 7 -25.06 -7.48 7.67
CA SER A 7 -26.14 -7.15 8.60
C SER A 7 -27.12 -6.21 7.90
N GLU A 8 -28.39 -6.24 8.28
CA GLU A 8 -29.40 -5.30 7.73
C GLU A 8 -28.98 -3.83 7.89
N ASP A 9 -28.07 -3.55 8.82
CA ASP A 9 -27.46 -2.25 9.05
C ASP A 9 -26.56 -1.77 7.89
N ALA A 10 -25.88 -2.65 7.17
CA ALA A 10 -25.07 -2.27 6.01
C ALA A 10 -25.92 -1.72 4.85
N LYS A 11 -27.19 -2.15 4.75
CA LYS A 11 -28.16 -1.62 3.78
C LYS A 11 -28.72 -0.25 4.15
N LYS A 12 -28.45 0.23 5.35
CA LYS A 12 -29.00 1.48 5.90
C LYS A 12 -28.24 2.72 5.39
N TYR A 13 -27.02 2.54 4.97
CA TYR A 13 -26.16 3.65 4.53
C TYR A 13 -25.93 3.56 3.03
N ASN A 14 -26.48 4.48 2.25
CA ASN A 14 -26.46 4.47 0.78
C ASN A 14 -25.15 4.94 0.14
N TRP A 15 -24.08 5.18 0.92
CA TRP A 15 -22.85 5.73 0.36
C TRP A 15 -21.81 4.66 -0.02
N TYR A 16 -21.98 3.43 0.40
CA TYR A 16 -21.15 2.30 -0.03
C TYR A 16 -21.95 1.05 -0.35
N SER A 17 -21.37 0.17 -1.16
CA SER A 17 -21.85 -1.20 -1.34
C SER A 17 -20.70 -2.18 -1.30
N ILE A 18 -20.96 -3.38 -0.82
CA ILE A 18 -19.99 -4.47 -0.68
C ILE A 18 -20.52 -5.70 -1.39
N GLU A 19 -19.69 -6.25 -2.28
CA GLU A 19 -19.91 -7.55 -2.90
C GLU A 19 -18.83 -8.52 -2.42
N ASN A 20 -19.25 -9.65 -1.85
CA ASN A 20 -18.38 -10.70 -1.34
C ASN A 20 -18.51 -11.96 -2.20
N GLU A 21 -17.60 -12.13 -3.14
CA GLU A 21 -17.39 -13.39 -3.83
C GLU A 21 -16.22 -14.17 -3.16
N ALA A 22 -16.11 -15.46 -3.44
CA ALA A 22 -15.12 -16.31 -2.77
C ALA A 22 -13.68 -15.83 -3.01
N GLU A 23 -13.38 -15.45 -4.24
CA GLU A 23 -12.04 -15.07 -4.69
C GLU A 23 -11.87 -13.55 -4.87
N ARG A 24 -12.97 -12.80 -4.78
CA ARG A 24 -12.98 -11.37 -5.07
C ARG A 24 -13.93 -10.63 -4.15
N LYS A 25 -13.48 -9.55 -3.57
CA LYS A 25 -14.31 -8.69 -2.72
C LYS A 25 -14.27 -7.27 -3.28
N THR A 26 -15.43 -6.71 -3.57
CA THR A 26 -15.56 -5.38 -4.15
C THR A 26 -16.20 -4.42 -3.15
N LEU A 27 -15.60 -3.24 -3.02
CA LEU A 27 -16.15 -2.11 -2.28
C LEU A 27 -16.37 -0.95 -3.26
N GLU A 28 -17.61 -0.49 -3.34
CA GLU A 28 -17.97 0.75 -4.02
C GLU A 28 -18.13 1.87 -3.00
N THR A 29 -17.52 3.01 -3.25
CA THR A 29 -17.65 4.25 -2.46
C THR A 29 -17.96 5.42 -3.40
N PRO A 30 -18.25 6.64 -2.90
CA PRO A 30 -18.39 7.82 -3.76
C PRO A 30 -17.12 8.16 -4.54
N PHE A 31 -15.95 7.77 -4.03
CA PHE A 31 -14.65 8.11 -4.61
C PHE A 31 -14.05 6.98 -5.44
N TYR A 32 -14.22 5.73 -5.00
CA TYR A 32 -13.49 4.59 -5.56
C TYR A 32 -14.38 3.37 -5.80
N THR A 33 -14.00 2.60 -6.82
CA THR A 33 -14.26 1.17 -6.91
C THR A 33 -12.99 0.45 -6.49
N VAL A 34 -13.05 -0.33 -5.42
CA VAL A 34 -11.91 -1.08 -4.90
C VAL A 34 -12.18 -2.58 -4.97
N VAL A 35 -11.24 -3.31 -5.53
CA VAL A 35 -11.32 -4.77 -5.62
C VAL A 35 -10.16 -5.38 -4.87
N PHE A 36 -10.46 -6.26 -3.93
CA PHE A 36 -9.48 -7.06 -3.21
C PHE A 36 -9.43 -8.47 -3.78
N ASP A 37 -8.23 -9.02 -3.89
CA ASP A 37 -8.02 -10.42 -4.24
C ASP A 37 -8.18 -11.37 -3.03
N GLU A 38 -7.96 -12.65 -3.26
CA GLU A 38 -8.01 -13.70 -2.24
C GLU A 38 -6.99 -13.51 -1.09
N ASN A 39 -5.90 -12.78 -1.34
CA ASN A 39 -4.85 -12.47 -0.36
C ASN A 39 -5.08 -11.11 0.34
N GLY A 40 -6.19 -10.43 0.05
CA GLY A 40 -6.52 -9.13 0.63
C GLY A 40 -5.63 -7.99 0.13
N MET A 41 -4.99 -8.14 -1.04
CA MET A 41 -4.30 -7.07 -1.74
C MET A 41 -5.29 -6.30 -2.61
N ILE A 42 -5.01 -5.04 -2.89
CA ILE A 42 -5.85 -4.22 -3.77
C ILE A 42 -5.50 -4.59 -5.21
N ALA A 43 -6.33 -5.45 -5.82
CA ALA A 43 -6.18 -5.87 -7.21
C ALA A 43 -6.63 -4.79 -8.21
N ARG A 44 -7.53 -3.90 -7.78
CA ARG A 44 -8.00 -2.77 -8.58
C ARG A 44 -8.33 -1.60 -7.67
N LEU A 45 -7.95 -0.41 -8.08
CA LEU A 45 -8.35 0.85 -7.46
C LEU A 45 -8.69 1.84 -8.57
N TYR A 46 -10.00 2.10 -8.76
CA TYR A 46 -10.49 3.02 -9.78
C TYR A 46 -10.98 4.31 -9.13
N ASP A 47 -10.43 5.43 -9.55
CA ASP A 47 -10.82 6.77 -9.13
C ASP A 47 -12.00 7.26 -9.97
N LYS A 48 -13.18 7.30 -9.36
CA LYS A 48 -14.45 7.70 -10.01
C LYS A 48 -14.49 9.17 -10.39
N LYS A 49 -13.81 10.02 -9.61
CA LYS A 49 -13.79 11.47 -9.85
C LYS A 49 -12.97 11.82 -11.09
N ASN A 50 -11.87 11.13 -11.28
CA ASN A 50 -10.92 11.38 -12.36
C ASN A 50 -11.08 10.39 -13.52
N ASP A 51 -12.02 9.44 -13.43
CA ASP A 51 -12.34 8.42 -14.44
C ASP A 51 -11.09 7.64 -14.90
N ARG A 52 -10.31 7.11 -13.93
CA ARG A 52 -9.06 6.40 -14.22
C ARG A 52 -8.70 5.32 -13.21
N GLU A 53 -7.91 4.35 -13.67
CA GLU A 53 -7.24 3.40 -12.80
C GLU A 53 -6.08 4.09 -12.06
N VAL A 54 -5.93 3.79 -10.77
CA VAL A 54 -4.85 4.33 -9.94
C VAL A 54 -3.62 3.43 -10.00
N LEU A 55 -3.84 2.11 -10.08
CA LEU A 55 -2.78 1.11 -10.10
C LEU A 55 -2.39 0.75 -11.53
N LYS A 56 -1.12 0.42 -11.73
CA LYS A 56 -0.63 -0.12 -13.00
C LYS A 56 -1.38 -1.41 -13.38
N PRO A 57 -1.59 -1.65 -14.69
CA PRO A 57 -2.20 -2.89 -15.17
C PRO A 57 -1.50 -4.13 -14.59
N ASP A 58 -2.31 -5.11 -14.17
CA ASP A 58 -1.86 -6.40 -13.65
C ASP A 58 -0.98 -6.34 -12.39
N GLN A 59 -0.90 -5.18 -11.73
CA GLN A 59 -0.18 -5.01 -10.48
C GLN A 59 -1.14 -4.69 -9.31
N LYS A 60 -0.72 -5.08 -8.11
CA LYS A 60 -1.54 -4.97 -6.89
C LYS A 60 -1.00 -3.92 -5.95
N GLY A 61 -1.88 -3.08 -5.40
CA GLY A 61 -1.55 -2.14 -4.33
C GLY A 61 -1.64 -2.79 -2.94
N ASN A 62 -1.06 -2.15 -1.95
CA ASN A 62 -0.93 -2.68 -0.58
C ASN A 62 -0.28 -4.07 -0.56
N ARG A 63 0.64 -4.28 -1.47
CA ARG A 63 1.39 -5.54 -1.60
C ARG A 63 2.56 -5.54 -0.64
N MET A 64 2.51 -6.37 0.38
CA MET A 64 3.59 -6.51 1.35
C MET A 64 4.59 -7.56 0.90
N VAL A 65 5.88 -7.22 0.98
CA VAL A 65 6.97 -8.12 0.63
C VAL A 65 8.01 -8.10 1.75
N MET A 66 8.40 -9.28 2.21
CA MET A 66 9.54 -9.47 3.09
C MET A 66 10.77 -9.77 2.23
N TYR A 67 11.82 -8.99 2.42
CA TYR A 67 13.10 -9.16 1.74
C TYR A 67 14.17 -9.68 2.68
N GLU A 68 15.12 -10.47 2.18
CA GLU A 68 16.35 -10.76 2.93
C GLU A 68 17.22 -9.51 2.95
N ASP A 69 17.55 -9.03 4.15
CA ASP A 69 18.36 -7.85 4.37
C ASP A 69 19.63 -8.22 5.14
N LYS A 70 20.73 -8.38 4.40
CA LYS A 70 22.03 -8.77 4.94
C LYS A 70 23.12 -7.88 4.34
N PRO A 71 23.21 -6.63 4.82
CA PRO A 71 24.24 -5.72 4.35
C PRO A 71 25.64 -6.25 4.67
N MET A 72 26.61 -5.91 3.83
CA MET A 72 28.01 -6.33 4.01
C MET A 72 28.62 -5.83 5.32
N CYS A 73 28.19 -4.65 5.77
CA CYS A 73 28.66 -4.00 6.99
C CYS A 73 27.50 -3.25 7.66
N PHE A 74 27.63 -2.98 8.95
CA PHE A 74 26.74 -2.08 9.71
C PHE A 74 25.27 -2.47 9.67
N ASP A 75 24.97 -3.75 9.89
CA ASP A 75 23.60 -4.24 10.10
C ASP A 75 22.84 -3.30 11.08
N ASN A 76 21.60 -2.96 10.76
CA ASN A 76 20.75 -1.91 11.35
C ASN A 76 21.08 -0.44 10.95
N TRP A 77 22.22 -0.18 10.30
CA TRP A 77 22.58 1.16 9.86
C TRP A 77 22.56 1.32 8.36
N ASP A 78 22.82 0.25 7.66
CA ASP A 78 22.97 0.23 6.22
C ASP A 78 22.01 -0.77 5.58
N ILE A 79 21.71 -0.56 4.32
CA ILE A 79 20.92 -1.44 3.48
C ILE A 79 21.64 -1.52 2.13
N ASP A 80 21.92 -2.72 1.66
CA ASP A 80 22.54 -2.93 0.37
C ASP A 80 21.48 -3.10 -0.72
N MET A 81 21.73 -2.57 -1.91
CA MET A 81 20.82 -2.65 -3.06
C MET A 81 20.39 -4.10 -3.41
N TYR A 82 21.20 -5.05 -3.06
CA TYR A 82 20.98 -6.49 -3.31
C TYR A 82 19.80 -7.09 -2.54
N TYR A 83 19.24 -6.38 -1.55
CA TYR A 83 18.05 -6.87 -0.83
C TYR A 83 16.89 -7.16 -1.79
N THR A 84 16.80 -6.43 -2.90
CA THR A 84 15.73 -6.59 -3.90
C THR A 84 15.77 -7.92 -4.64
N GLU A 85 16.92 -8.62 -4.62
CA GLU A 85 17.11 -9.89 -5.34
C GLU A 85 16.38 -11.07 -4.70
N LYS A 86 16.05 -10.96 -3.40
CA LYS A 86 15.44 -12.05 -2.65
C LYS A 86 14.32 -11.57 -1.74
N GLY A 87 13.09 -11.81 -2.17
CA GLY A 87 11.90 -11.40 -1.45
C GLY A 87 10.76 -12.42 -1.53
N TRP A 88 9.90 -12.39 -0.53
CA TRP A 88 8.71 -13.22 -0.42
C TRP A 88 7.48 -12.36 -0.19
N GLU A 89 6.47 -12.58 -1.01
CA GLU A 89 5.19 -11.91 -0.83
C GLU A 89 4.47 -12.40 0.44
N VAL A 90 3.94 -11.47 1.23
CA VAL A 90 3.17 -11.78 2.43
C VAL A 90 1.72 -12.07 2.03
N SER A 91 1.48 -13.27 1.52
CA SER A 91 0.19 -13.70 0.96
C SER A 91 -0.64 -14.60 1.90
N ASN A 92 -0.09 -15.08 3.01
CA ASN A 92 -0.78 -15.97 3.93
C ASN A 92 -1.82 -15.20 4.77
N LEU A 93 -3.00 -14.98 4.19
CA LEU A 93 -4.12 -14.29 4.81
C LEU A 93 -4.92 -15.24 5.70
N SER A 94 -4.93 -14.98 7.01
CA SER A 94 -5.70 -15.76 8.01
C SER A 94 -7.06 -15.14 8.32
N ARG A 95 -7.23 -13.82 8.11
CA ARG A 95 -8.47 -13.09 8.38
C ARG A 95 -8.72 -12.04 7.31
N PHE A 96 -9.96 -11.96 6.84
CA PHE A 96 -10.54 -10.86 6.08
C PHE A 96 -11.93 -10.59 6.63
N GLU A 97 -12.14 -9.49 7.28
CA GLU A 97 -13.41 -9.16 7.90
C GLU A 97 -13.79 -7.69 7.68
N TRP A 98 -15.02 -7.46 7.24
CA TRP A 98 -15.58 -6.12 7.16
C TRP A 98 -15.98 -5.66 8.56
N THR A 99 -15.50 -4.48 8.95
CA THR A 99 -15.76 -3.85 10.25
C THR A 99 -16.24 -2.41 10.05
N ASP A 100 -16.63 -1.72 11.12
CA ASP A 100 -17.06 -0.32 11.11
C ASP A 100 -18.04 0.03 9.97
N LEU A 101 -19.06 -0.83 9.80
CA LEU A 101 -20.09 -0.66 8.76
C LEU A 101 -21.04 0.48 9.11
N GLY A 102 -20.53 1.71 9.17
CA GLY A 102 -21.22 2.87 9.71
C GLY A 102 -21.50 3.99 8.69
N PRO A 103 -22.13 5.07 9.17
CA PRO A 103 -22.48 6.21 8.31
C PRO A 103 -21.27 7.03 7.87
N LEU A 104 -20.16 6.97 8.60
CA LEU A 104 -18.98 7.82 8.36
C LEU A 104 -17.82 7.08 7.70
N CYS A 105 -17.69 5.79 8.00
CA CYS A 105 -16.62 4.96 7.45
C CYS A 105 -17.04 3.50 7.29
N VAL A 106 -16.30 2.79 6.46
CA VAL A 106 -16.28 1.33 6.35
C VAL A 106 -14.84 0.87 6.44
N SER A 107 -14.58 -0.18 7.22
CA SER A 107 -13.23 -0.71 7.42
C SER A 107 -13.16 -2.20 7.10
N ILE A 108 -11.95 -2.65 6.80
CA ILE A 108 -11.60 -4.05 6.60
C ILE A 108 -10.47 -4.39 7.55
N GLU A 109 -10.62 -5.45 8.34
CA GLU A 109 -9.53 -6.04 9.08
C GLU A 109 -8.91 -7.20 8.32
N LEU A 110 -7.60 -7.13 8.15
CA LEU A 110 -6.76 -8.16 7.54
C LEU A 110 -5.76 -8.68 8.57
N GLU A 111 -5.59 -9.99 8.64
CA GLU A 111 -4.51 -10.60 9.41
C GLU A 111 -3.69 -11.52 8.52
N ARG A 112 -2.38 -11.36 8.54
CA ARG A 112 -1.42 -12.15 7.77
C ARG A 112 -0.32 -12.67 8.67
N THR A 113 0.21 -13.82 8.31
CA THR A 113 1.40 -14.38 8.94
C THR A 113 2.50 -14.59 7.91
N ILE A 114 3.74 -14.35 8.32
CA ILE A 114 4.92 -14.72 7.56
C ILE A 114 6.00 -15.21 8.52
N SER A 115 6.49 -16.42 8.29
CA SER A 115 7.41 -17.11 9.22
C SER A 115 6.88 -17.10 10.66
N ASN A 116 7.50 -16.38 11.58
CA ASN A 116 7.09 -16.26 12.99
C ASN A 116 6.38 -14.93 13.31
N SER A 117 6.22 -14.08 12.30
CA SER A 117 5.69 -12.71 12.43
C SER A 117 4.21 -12.63 12.10
N LEU A 118 3.53 -11.69 12.75
CA LEU A 118 2.11 -11.40 12.58
C LEU A 118 1.92 -9.96 12.12
N ILE A 119 1.08 -9.77 11.12
CA ILE A 119 0.70 -8.45 10.61
C ILE A 119 -0.82 -8.33 10.68
N ARG A 120 -1.31 -7.32 11.40
CA ARG A 120 -2.72 -6.90 11.41
C ARG A 120 -2.85 -5.55 10.77
N GLN A 121 -3.79 -5.41 9.86
CA GLN A 121 -4.02 -4.16 9.17
C GLN A 121 -5.50 -3.86 9.10
N THR A 122 -5.86 -2.62 9.46
CA THR A 122 -7.20 -2.08 9.24
C THR A 122 -7.13 -1.08 8.09
N ILE A 123 -7.90 -1.32 7.02
CA ILE A 123 -8.04 -0.40 5.90
C ILE A 123 -9.38 0.30 6.02
N THR A 124 -9.36 1.62 6.13
CA THR A 124 -10.57 2.43 6.34
C THR A 124 -10.84 3.36 5.16
N PHE A 125 -12.07 3.35 4.70
CA PHE A 125 -12.64 4.24 3.68
C PHE A 125 -13.69 5.15 4.31
N TYR A 126 -13.79 6.39 3.84
CA TYR A 126 -14.64 7.41 4.42
C TYR A 126 -15.76 7.85 3.47
N ALA A 127 -16.88 8.27 4.04
CA ALA A 127 -18.05 8.74 3.28
C ALA A 127 -17.81 10.08 2.57
N ASP A 128 -16.97 10.93 3.13
CA ASP A 128 -16.75 12.32 2.72
C ASP A 128 -15.29 12.65 2.36
N SER A 129 -14.41 11.65 2.34
CA SER A 129 -12.99 11.82 2.05
C SER A 129 -12.46 10.75 1.09
N ALA A 130 -11.63 11.18 0.15
CA ALA A 130 -10.90 10.29 -0.76
C ALA A 130 -9.65 9.64 -0.12
N VAL A 131 -9.35 9.93 1.14
CA VAL A 131 -8.22 9.32 1.85
C VAL A 131 -8.55 7.86 2.14
N ILE A 132 -7.63 6.96 1.80
CA ILE A 132 -7.65 5.56 2.23
C ILE A 132 -6.62 5.43 3.36
N ARG A 133 -7.07 5.01 4.54
CA ARG A 133 -6.21 4.88 5.71
C ARG A 133 -5.83 3.43 5.96
N PHE A 134 -4.55 3.20 6.24
CA PHE A 134 -3.98 1.90 6.55
C PHE A 134 -3.37 1.94 7.95
N ASP A 135 -4.07 1.42 8.95
CA ASP A 135 -3.53 1.25 10.30
C ASP A 135 -2.92 -0.15 10.38
N THR A 136 -1.60 -0.21 10.52
CA THR A 136 -0.86 -1.47 10.45
C THR A 136 -0.10 -1.74 11.74
N TYR A 137 -0.40 -2.86 12.38
CA TYR A 137 0.34 -3.41 13.51
C TYR A 137 1.19 -4.59 13.05
N VAL A 138 2.47 -4.58 13.39
CA VAL A 138 3.43 -5.62 13.03
C VAL A 138 4.10 -6.17 14.30
N ASP A 139 3.89 -7.44 14.60
CA ASP A 139 4.68 -8.20 15.58
C ASP A 139 5.80 -8.91 14.83
N TRP A 140 6.91 -8.17 14.63
CA TRP A 140 8.05 -8.63 13.82
C TRP A 140 9.03 -9.44 14.62
N LYS A 141 9.33 -10.64 14.16
CA LYS A 141 10.24 -11.60 14.82
C LYS A 141 11.37 -12.09 13.92
N GLU A 142 11.43 -11.56 12.72
CA GLU A 142 12.42 -11.98 11.74
C GLU A 142 13.70 -11.16 11.88
N HIS A 143 14.85 -11.85 11.85
CA HIS A 143 16.16 -11.24 11.85
C HIS A 143 16.69 -11.13 10.43
N GLN A 144 17.39 -10.04 10.11
CA GLN A 144 17.97 -9.78 8.78
C GLN A 144 16.91 -9.85 7.65
N HIS A 145 15.74 -9.30 7.94
CA HIS A 145 14.66 -9.18 6.96
C HIS A 145 14.04 -7.78 7.03
N LEU A 146 13.72 -7.25 5.86
CA LEU A 146 13.06 -5.97 5.67
C LEU A 146 11.64 -6.19 5.18
N LEU A 147 10.65 -5.57 5.80
CA LEU A 147 9.26 -5.56 5.32
C LEU A 147 9.01 -4.26 4.56
N LYS A 148 8.50 -4.38 3.33
CA LYS A 148 8.08 -3.22 2.53
C LYS A 148 6.65 -3.40 2.03
N VAL A 149 5.92 -2.30 1.91
CA VAL A 149 4.61 -2.26 1.25
C VAL A 149 4.74 -1.52 -0.09
N HIS A 150 4.12 -2.06 -1.14
CA HIS A 150 4.23 -1.57 -2.51
C HIS A 150 2.89 -1.03 -3.02
N PHE A 151 2.96 0.12 -3.68
CA PHE A 151 1.85 0.75 -4.40
C PHE A 151 2.32 1.11 -5.81
N PRO A 152 2.13 0.22 -6.79
CA PRO A 152 2.45 0.49 -8.19
C PRO A 152 1.40 1.42 -8.79
N VAL A 153 1.74 2.70 -8.97
CA VAL A 153 0.81 3.73 -9.47
C VAL A 153 0.97 3.94 -10.98
N ASP A 154 -0.17 4.10 -11.69
CA ASP A 154 -0.21 4.31 -13.13
C ASP A 154 -0.09 5.80 -13.46
N LEU A 155 1.13 6.32 -13.37
CA LEU A 155 1.48 7.71 -13.63
C LEU A 155 2.64 7.81 -14.61
N HIS A 156 2.53 8.71 -15.58
CA HIS A 156 3.57 9.03 -16.55
C HIS A 156 4.46 10.17 -16.04
N THR A 157 5.32 9.84 -15.10
CA THR A 157 6.32 10.76 -14.54
C THR A 157 7.65 10.06 -14.38
N ASP A 158 8.74 10.80 -14.43
CA ASP A 158 10.09 10.32 -14.15
C ASP A 158 10.63 10.83 -12.82
N GLU A 159 9.77 11.44 -12.01
CA GLU A 159 10.12 12.05 -10.74
C GLU A 159 9.13 11.69 -9.62
N ALA A 160 9.67 11.60 -8.40
CA ALA A 160 8.90 11.57 -7.16
C ALA A 160 9.40 12.64 -6.21
N THR A 161 8.51 13.25 -5.45
CA THR A 161 8.83 14.27 -4.45
C THR A 161 8.68 13.70 -3.05
N PHE A 162 9.68 13.94 -2.21
CA PHE A 162 9.73 13.44 -0.84
C PHE A 162 9.75 14.59 0.15
N ASP A 163 8.98 14.50 1.20
CA ASP A 163 9.03 15.41 2.33
C ASP A 163 10.37 15.29 3.06
N ILE A 164 11.01 16.42 3.29
CA ILE A 164 12.24 16.51 4.07
C ILE A 164 12.14 17.67 5.07
N GLN A 165 13.13 17.78 5.96
CA GLN A 165 13.18 18.88 6.91
C GLN A 165 13.17 20.24 6.18
N PHE A 166 12.23 21.10 6.56
CA PHE A 166 12.07 22.46 6.03
C PHE A 166 11.64 22.56 4.55
N GLY A 167 11.21 21.48 3.92
CA GLY A 167 10.77 21.51 2.53
C GLY A 167 10.56 20.14 1.92
N ASN A 168 10.83 20.03 0.65
CA ASN A 168 10.76 18.77 -0.09
C ASN A 168 11.92 18.63 -1.07
N LEU A 169 12.14 17.43 -1.54
CA LEU A 169 13.17 17.10 -2.52
C LEU A 169 12.61 16.20 -3.60
N THR A 170 12.74 16.60 -4.84
CA THR A 170 12.37 15.80 -6.01
C THR A 170 13.54 14.94 -6.47
N ARG A 171 13.27 13.68 -6.79
CA ARG A 171 14.24 12.68 -7.24
C ARG A 171 13.71 11.93 -8.44
N LYS A 172 14.63 11.50 -9.32
CA LYS A 172 14.31 10.61 -10.44
C LYS A 172 13.90 9.23 -9.92
N ILE A 173 12.95 8.60 -10.61
CA ILE A 173 12.44 7.26 -10.28
C ILE A 173 12.99 6.16 -11.20
N HIS A 174 13.80 6.52 -12.20
CA HIS A 174 14.50 5.58 -13.08
C HIS A 174 15.92 5.25 -12.57
N GLN A 175 16.51 4.19 -13.08
CA GLN A 175 17.86 3.73 -12.75
C GLN A 175 18.78 3.76 -13.98
N ASN A 176 18.74 4.86 -14.77
CA ASN A 176 19.44 4.96 -16.03
C ASN A 176 20.97 5.18 -15.89
N THR A 177 21.41 5.66 -14.74
CA THR A 177 22.83 5.89 -14.45
C THR A 177 23.21 5.19 -13.15
N SER A 178 24.52 4.95 -12.94
CA SER A 178 25.03 4.41 -11.68
C SER A 178 24.75 5.32 -10.46
N TRP A 179 24.57 6.63 -10.67
CA TRP A 179 24.10 7.56 -9.65
C TRP A 179 22.66 7.32 -9.25
N ASP A 180 21.79 7.04 -10.23
CA ASP A 180 20.37 6.75 -9.98
C ASP A 180 20.24 5.38 -9.32
N GLU A 181 20.95 4.38 -9.81
CA GLU A 181 21.00 3.04 -9.25
C GLU A 181 21.45 3.03 -7.78
N ALA A 182 22.47 3.85 -7.44
CA ALA A 182 22.93 3.99 -6.06
C ALA A 182 21.92 4.65 -5.12
N ARG A 183 20.85 5.25 -5.65
CA ARG A 183 19.74 5.87 -4.90
C ARG A 183 18.51 4.99 -4.84
N PHE A 184 18.70 3.69 -4.68
CA PHE A 184 17.62 2.69 -4.63
C PHE A 184 16.67 2.89 -3.45
N GLU A 185 17.10 3.53 -2.37
CA GLU A 185 16.30 3.98 -1.24
C GLU A 185 16.41 5.50 -1.08
N SER A 186 15.33 6.11 -0.61
CA SER A 186 15.25 7.54 -0.37
C SER A 186 14.73 7.82 1.03
N CYS A 187 15.30 8.82 1.68
CA CYS A 187 14.73 9.29 2.93
C CYS A 187 13.56 10.23 2.64
N GLY A 188 12.42 9.97 3.26
CA GLY A 188 11.26 10.85 3.32
C GLY A 188 10.77 10.98 4.75
N GLN A 189 10.00 12.03 5.08
CA GLN A 189 9.48 12.24 6.43
C GLN A 189 8.03 11.76 6.53
N LYS A 190 7.09 12.61 6.17
CA LYS A 190 5.65 12.36 6.37
C LYS A 190 4.91 11.97 5.10
N TRP A 191 5.50 12.24 3.94
CA TRP A 191 4.86 11.91 2.67
C TRP A 191 5.86 11.75 1.54
N MET A 192 5.46 11.01 0.54
CA MET A 192 6.01 11.02 -0.81
C MET A 192 4.88 11.19 -1.81
N ASP A 193 5.17 11.78 -2.95
CA ASP A 193 4.21 12.11 -3.99
C ASP A 193 4.78 11.80 -5.38
N MET A 194 3.92 11.27 -6.24
CA MET A 194 4.15 11.18 -7.67
C MET A 194 3.00 11.84 -8.39
N SER A 195 3.30 12.75 -9.32
CA SER A 195 2.30 13.53 -10.03
C SER A 195 2.62 13.68 -11.50
N GLU A 196 1.56 13.78 -12.31
CA GLU A 196 1.60 14.11 -13.73
C GLU A 196 0.50 15.13 -14.06
N GLY A 197 0.87 16.25 -14.69
CA GLY A 197 -0.12 17.27 -15.10
C GLY A 197 -0.99 17.74 -13.94
N HIS A 198 -2.24 17.28 -13.91
CA HIS A 198 -3.24 17.66 -12.91
C HIS A 198 -3.70 16.49 -12.02
N TYR A 199 -3.01 15.37 -12.07
CA TYR A 199 -3.30 14.18 -11.28
C TYR A 199 -2.06 13.68 -10.55
N GLY A 200 -2.24 13.16 -9.34
CA GLY A 200 -1.16 12.60 -8.55
C GLY A 200 -1.65 11.66 -7.47
N VAL A 201 -0.74 10.87 -6.96
CA VAL A 201 -0.95 9.96 -5.82
C VAL A 201 0.12 10.23 -4.78
N SER A 202 -0.33 10.43 -3.54
CA SER A 202 0.54 10.65 -2.40
C SER A 202 0.44 9.49 -1.41
N LEU A 203 1.56 9.02 -0.92
CA LEU A 203 1.67 8.06 0.16
C LEU A 203 2.10 8.82 1.42
N LEU A 204 1.22 8.88 2.41
CA LEU A 204 1.45 9.55 3.68
C LEU A 204 1.74 8.52 4.77
N ASN A 205 2.62 8.89 5.71
CA ASN A 205 2.91 8.05 6.87
C ASN A 205 3.24 8.90 8.10
N ASP A 206 3.22 8.29 9.28
CA ASP A 206 3.50 8.97 10.55
C ASP A 206 4.83 8.58 11.20
N CYS A 207 5.44 7.47 10.79
CA CYS A 207 6.59 6.90 11.52
C CYS A 207 7.66 6.22 10.65
N LYS A 208 7.52 6.15 9.32
CA LYS A 208 8.48 5.50 8.43
C LYS A 208 9.27 6.53 7.63
N TYR A 209 10.56 6.30 7.46
CA TYR A 209 11.48 7.25 6.82
C TYR A 209 12.19 6.67 5.60
N GLY A 210 12.18 5.36 5.41
CA GLY A 210 12.71 4.69 4.23
C GLY A 210 11.64 4.55 3.16
N HIS A 211 11.89 5.11 1.99
CA HIS A 211 10.99 5.10 0.85
C HIS A 211 11.74 4.72 -0.42
N SER A 212 11.03 4.18 -1.39
CA SER A 212 11.50 4.16 -2.77
C SER A 212 10.36 4.43 -3.74
N ALA A 213 10.71 4.90 -4.95
CA ALA A 213 9.76 5.16 -6.03
C ALA A 213 10.39 4.76 -7.35
N ILE A 214 10.76 3.49 -7.48
CA ILE A 214 11.45 2.98 -8.67
C ILE A 214 10.41 2.54 -9.69
N ASP A 215 10.57 2.99 -10.93
CA ASP A 215 9.69 2.64 -12.06
C ASP A 215 8.19 2.80 -11.73
N GLY A 216 7.83 3.85 -10.99
CA GLY A 216 6.44 4.15 -10.63
C GLY A 216 5.87 3.23 -9.55
N VAL A 217 6.69 2.48 -8.84
CA VAL A 217 6.28 1.71 -7.65
C VAL A 217 6.68 2.48 -6.40
N MET A 218 5.70 3.06 -5.72
CA MET A 218 5.91 3.71 -4.43
C MET A 218 6.03 2.65 -3.34
N THR A 219 7.06 2.72 -2.52
CA THR A 219 7.25 1.80 -1.38
C THR A 219 7.56 2.52 -0.09
N LEU A 220 7.18 1.87 0.99
CA LEU A 220 7.41 2.32 2.36
C LEU A 220 7.89 1.14 3.21
#